data_3d2ba0070f245f91f8cfc48b290ebbdb
#
_entry.id   3d2ba0070f245f91f8cfc48b290ebbdb
#
_cell.length_a   1.000
_cell.length_b   1.000
_cell.length_c   1.000
_cell.angle_alpha   90.00
_cell.angle_beta   90.00
_cell.angle_gamma   90.00
#
_symmetry.space_group_name_H-M   'P 1'
#
loop_
_entity.id
_entity.type
_entity.pdbx_description
1 polymer ?
#
loop_
_entity_poly.entity_id
_entity_poly.type
_entity_poly.pdbx_seq_one_letter_code
_entity_poly.pdbx_strand_id
1 'polypeptide(L)'
;MVFTFILVLSQAHAQCDFNSQSQRCIQNLHDGFIYIKSFEVDGQNGEKKKIEYSYVMTRDTQYYLNICTPEAGLDGIIVTIYDSQRNAVSSNYSDGKFYEALIFQCSATGIYYLTFTFNGSENFCGSSVLAFKK
;
A
#
# COMPACT_ATOMS: atom_id res chain seq x y z
N MET A 1 -34.25 -6.69 44.52
CA MET A 1 -32.92 -6.17 44.18
C MET A 1 -32.61 -6.58 42.74
N VAL A 2 -32.66 -5.67 41.78
CA VAL A 2 -32.45 -5.97 40.37
C VAL A 2 -31.03 -5.58 40.03
N PHE A 3 -30.20 -6.57 39.68
CA PHE A 3 -28.86 -6.29 39.21
C PHE A 3 -28.93 -6.02 37.69
N THR A 4 -28.70 -4.78 37.29
CA THR A 4 -28.60 -4.42 35.89
C THR A 4 -27.17 -4.69 35.44
N PHE A 5 -26.96 -5.75 34.65
CA PHE A 5 -25.69 -6.01 34.00
C PHE A 5 -25.52 -5.00 32.85
N ILE A 6 -24.66 -4.02 33.01
CA ILE A 6 -24.27 -3.18 31.90
C ILE A 6 -23.23 -3.95 31.11
N LEU A 7 -23.63 -4.54 29.97
CA LEU A 7 -22.70 -5.08 29.00
C LEU A 7 -21.97 -3.90 28.35
N VAL A 8 -20.75 -3.65 28.79
CA VAL A 8 -19.88 -2.74 28.07
C VAL A 8 -19.38 -3.50 26.84
N LEU A 9 -20.05 -3.30 25.71
CA LEU A 9 -19.53 -3.71 24.43
C LEU A 9 -18.29 -2.85 24.13
N SER A 10 -17.12 -3.36 24.49
CA SER A 10 -15.88 -2.82 23.95
C SER A 10 -15.89 -3.07 22.44
N GLN A 11 -16.08 -2.02 21.66
CA GLN A 11 -15.85 -2.10 20.23
C GLN A 11 -14.34 -2.29 20.03
N ALA A 12 -13.94 -3.53 19.79
CA ALA A 12 -12.60 -3.80 19.30
C ALA A 12 -12.50 -3.22 17.90
N HIS A 13 -11.85 -2.07 17.78
CA HIS A 13 -11.41 -1.59 16.48
C HIS A 13 -10.48 -2.67 15.92
N ALA A 14 -10.85 -3.26 14.78
CA ALA A 14 -10.00 -4.20 14.08
C ALA A 14 -8.68 -3.50 13.77
N GLN A 15 -7.61 -3.88 14.47
CA GLN A 15 -6.28 -3.40 14.16
C GLN A 15 -5.88 -3.91 12.78
N CYS A 16 -5.15 -3.08 12.07
CA CYS A 16 -4.60 -3.41 10.77
C CYS A 16 -3.62 -4.59 10.91
N ASP A 17 -3.94 -5.74 10.34
CA ASP A 17 -3.06 -6.91 10.38
C ASP A 17 -2.07 -6.86 9.21
N PHE A 18 -1.01 -6.07 9.38
CA PHE A 18 0.01 -5.86 8.35
C PHE A 18 0.75 -7.14 7.99
N ASN A 19 0.99 -8.04 8.95
CA ASN A 19 1.71 -9.28 8.69
C ASN A 19 0.94 -10.20 7.75
N SER A 20 -0.34 -10.40 8.00
CA SER A 20 -1.20 -11.21 7.14
C SER A 20 -1.31 -10.63 5.74
N GLN A 21 -1.49 -9.32 5.64
CA GLN A 21 -1.59 -8.63 4.35
C GLN A 21 -0.28 -8.67 3.57
N SER A 22 0.85 -8.46 4.25
CA SER A 22 2.18 -8.53 3.65
C SER A 22 2.47 -9.93 3.10
N GLN A 23 2.13 -10.98 3.84
CA GLN A 23 2.29 -12.36 3.38
C GLN A 23 1.49 -12.62 2.11
N ARG A 24 0.26 -12.13 2.06
CA ARG A 24 -0.59 -12.26 0.87
C ARG A 24 -0.01 -11.48 -0.32
N CYS A 25 0.52 -10.28 -0.09
CA CYS A 25 1.21 -9.49 -1.10
C CYS A 25 2.43 -10.22 -1.66
N ILE A 26 3.21 -10.85 -0.81
CA ILE A 26 4.40 -11.63 -1.21
C ILE A 26 3.97 -12.84 -2.07
N GLN A 27 2.90 -13.53 -1.68
CA GLN A 27 2.39 -14.68 -2.42
C GLN A 27 1.87 -14.29 -3.81
N ASN A 28 1.45 -13.05 -3.99
CA ASN A 28 0.90 -12.54 -5.25
C ASN A 28 1.94 -11.86 -6.13
N LEU A 29 3.22 -11.94 -5.79
CA LEU A 29 4.28 -11.40 -6.64
C LEU A 29 4.27 -12.10 -8.00
N HIS A 30 4.41 -11.31 -9.06
CA HIS A 30 4.57 -11.84 -10.41
C HIS A 30 5.90 -12.58 -10.53
N ASP A 31 5.92 -13.59 -11.39
CA ASP A 31 7.11 -14.41 -11.64
C ASP A 31 8.30 -13.56 -12.09
N GLY A 32 9.47 -13.86 -11.54
CA GLY A 32 10.71 -13.18 -11.87
C GLY A 32 11.01 -11.96 -11.02
N PHE A 33 10.05 -11.49 -10.23
CA PHE A 33 10.28 -10.40 -9.30
C PHE A 33 10.80 -10.91 -7.96
N ILE A 34 11.82 -10.22 -7.43
CA ILE A 34 12.46 -10.55 -6.18
C ILE A 34 12.00 -9.57 -5.11
N TYR A 35 11.52 -10.09 -3.99
CA TYR A 35 11.07 -9.30 -2.84
C TYR A 35 12.18 -8.40 -2.30
N ILE A 36 11.83 -7.13 -2.05
CA ILE A 36 12.72 -6.17 -1.40
C ILE A 36 12.23 -5.86 0.00
N LYS A 37 11.00 -5.32 0.11
CA LYS A 37 10.51 -4.73 1.35
C LYS A 37 8.99 -4.64 1.36
N SER A 38 8.41 -4.73 2.56
CA SER A 38 7.00 -4.45 2.81
C SER A 38 6.83 -3.08 3.46
N PHE A 39 5.77 -2.39 3.07
CA PHE A 39 5.38 -1.10 3.64
C PHE A 39 4.01 -1.22 4.28
N GLU A 40 3.87 -0.66 5.47
CA GLU A 40 2.59 -0.57 6.16
C GLU A 40 1.81 0.65 5.66
N VAL A 41 0.56 0.44 5.28
CA VAL A 41 -0.33 1.51 4.82
C VAL A 41 -1.43 1.65 5.87
N ASP A 42 -1.19 2.49 6.87
CA ASP A 42 -2.10 2.73 7.98
C ASP A 42 -2.60 4.17 7.96
N GLY A 43 -3.82 4.36 7.47
CA GLY A 43 -4.47 5.66 7.42
C GLY A 43 -5.09 6.10 8.75
N GLN A 44 -4.96 5.29 9.82
CA GLN A 44 -5.48 5.61 11.15
C GLN A 44 -6.94 6.04 11.12
N ASN A 45 -7.79 5.19 10.52
CA ASN A 45 -9.24 5.42 10.36
C ASN A 45 -9.59 6.74 9.65
N GLY A 46 -8.74 7.18 8.73
CA GLY A 46 -8.95 8.39 7.95
C GLY A 46 -8.31 9.64 8.54
N GLU A 47 -7.62 9.54 9.66
CA GLU A 47 -6.89 10.67 10.24
C GLU A 47 -5.65 11.02 9.43
N LYS A 48 -4.94 10.01 8.90
CA LYS A 48 -3.84 10.20 7.97
C LYS A 48 -4.36 10.17 6.54
N LYS A 49 -4.19 11.27 5.84
CA LYS A 49 -4.60 11.39 4.42
C LYS A 49 -3.54 10.88 3.46
N LYS A 50 -2.29 10.88 3.89
CA LYS A 50 -1.15 10.51 3.06
C LYS A 50 -0.10 9.80 3.91
N ILE A 51 0.44 8.72 3.37
CA ILE A 51 1.56 7.98 3.95
C ILE A 51 2.64 7.92 2.90
N GLU A 52 3.87 8.29 3.25
CA GLU A 52 4.96 8.38 2.31
C GLU A 52 6.20 7.67 2.84
N TYR A 53 6.83 6.91 1.94
CA TYR A 53 8.11 6.27 2.16
C TYR A 53 9.06 6.68 1.04
N SER A 54 10.35 6.72 1.34
CA SER A 54 11.37 6.94 0.31
C SER A 54 12.18 5.66 0.08
N TYR A 55 12.63 5.48 -1.14
CA TYR A 55 13.47 4.33 -1.52
C TYR A 55 14.40 4.74 -2.67
N VAL A 56 15.66 4.32 -2.59
CA VAL A 56 16.62 4.56 -3.68
C VAL A 56 16.42 3.50 -4.74
N MET A 57 16.02 3.92 -5.93
CA MET A 57 15.84 3.03 -7.08
C MET A 57 17.00 3.19 -8.05
N THR A 58 17.38 2.06 -8.65
CA THR A 58 18.55 1.98 -9.54
C THR A 58 18.10 1.94 -10.99
N ARG A 59 18.81 2.69 -11.81
CA ARG A 59 18.63 2.69 -13.26
C ARG A 59 18.66 1.28 -13.86
N ASP A 60 17.87 1.07 -14.91
CA ASP A 60 17.78 -0.18 -15.67
C ASP A 60 17.21 -1.35 -14.84
N THR A 61 16.46 -1.03 -13.82
CA THR A 61 15.77 -1.99 -12.96
C THR A 61 14.27 -1.79 -13.06
N GLN A 62 13.53 -2.87 -13.18
CA GLN A 62 12.07 -2.88 -13.10
C GLN A 62 11.64 -3.05 -11.66
N TYR A 63 10.77 -2.18 -11.18
CA TYR A 63 10.20 -2.27 -9.84
C TYR A 63 8.72 -2.62 -9.94
N TYR A 64 8.29 -3.46 -9.03
CA TYR A 64 6.93 -3.90 -8.85
C TYR A 64 6.45 -3.45 -7.48
N LEU A 65 5.27 -2.86 -7.43
CA LEU A 65 4.66 -2.42 -6.18
C LEU A 65 3.19 -2.80 -6.20
N ASN A 66 2.76 -3.58 -5.23
CA ASN A 66 1.38 -4.01 -5.12
C ASN A 66 0.71 -3.45 -3.87
N ILE A 67 -0.61 -3.61 -3.79
CA ILE A 67 -1.40 -3.25 -2.62
C ILE A 67 -2.27 -4.43 -2.24
N CYS A 68 -2.22 -4.79 -0.95
CA CYS A 68 -3.06 -5.83 -0.37
C CYS A 68 -3.82 -5.27 0.81
N THR A 69 -5.11 -5.47 0.80
CA THR A 69 -6.05 -5.03 1.83
C THR A 69 -6.66 -6.22 2.54
N PRO A 70 -7.31 -6.04 3.71
CA PRO A 70 -7.96 -7.13 4.42
C PRO A 70 -9.06 -7.80 3.61
N GLU A 71 -9.75 -7.04 2.77
CA GLU A 71 -10.82 -7.54 1.93
C GLU A 71 -10.33 -7.75 0.51
N ALA A 72 -10.86 -8.79 -0.16
CA ALA A 72 -10.58 -9.01 -1.56
C ALA A 72 -11.21 -7.90 -2.40
N GLY A 73 -10.38 -7.11 -3.10
CA GLY A 73 -10.84 -6.04 -3.95
C GLY A 73 -9.95 -4.79 -3.85
N LEU A 74 -10.17 -3.87 -4.77
CA LEU A 74 -9.44 -2.61 -4.84
C LEU A 74 -10.26 -1.52 -4.15
N ASP A 75 -9.87 -1.16 -2.94
CA ASP A 75 -10.66 -0.30 -2.04
C ASP A 75 -10.27 1.18 -2.10
N GLY A 76 -9.78 1.64 -3.23
CA GLY A 76 -9.48 3.06 -3.40
C GLY A 76 -8.18 3.52 -2.75
N ILE A 77 -7.29 2.59 -2.38
CA ILE A 77 -5.94 2.93 -1.96
C ILE A 77 -5.09 3.17 -3.20
N ILE A 78 -4.51 4.35 -3.30
CA ILE A 78 -3.68 4.74 -4.42
C ILE A 78 -2.23 4.83 -3.96
N VAL A 79 -1.34 4.15 -4.68
CA VAL A 79 0.09 4.37 -4.55
C VAL A 79 0.59 5.10 -5.79
N THR A 80 1.34 6.16 -5.57
CA THR A 80 1.99 6.93 -6.62
C THR A 80 3.49 7.00 -6.34
N ILE A 81 4.28 6.72 -7.37
CA ILE A 81 5.73 6.90 -7.30
C ILE A 81 6.06 8.28 -7.85
N TYR A 82 6.78 9.06 -7.04
CA TYR A 82 7.32 10.37 -7.43
C TYR A 82 8.83 10.27 -7.53
N ASP A 83 9.41 10.98 -8.50
CA ASP A 83 10.87 11.14 -8.58
C ASP A 83 11.38 12.15 -7.55
N SER A 84 12.69 12.39 -7.53
CA SER A 84 13.31 13.33 -6.59
C SER A 84 12.86 14.78 -6.77
N GLN A 85 12.33 15.12 -7.93
CA GLN A 85 11.76 16.44 -8.24
C GLN A 85 10.26 16.52 -7.99
N ARG A 86 9.69 15.46 -7.40
CA ARG A 86 8.25 15.34 -7.10
C ARG A 86 7.35 15.27 -8.33
N ASN A 87 7.87 14.78 -9.45
CA ASN A 87 7.05 14.45 -10.62
C ASN A 87 6.51 13.03 -10.46
N ALA A 88 5.21 12.84 -10.69
CA ALA A 88 4.59 11.52 -10.69
C ALA A 88 5.08 10.72 -11.89
N VAL A 89 5.66 9.54 -11.64
CA VAL A 89 6.21 8.68 -12.69
C VAL A 89 5.43 7.39 -12.88
N SER A 90 4.68 6.96 -11.88
CA SER A 90 3.82 5.78 -11.97
C SER A 90 2.76 5.80 -10.90
N SER A 91 1.61 5.15 -11.16
CA SER A 91 0.53 5.02 -10.19
C SER A 91 -0.28 3.76 -10.50
N ASN A 92 -0.91 3.20 -9.45
CA ASN A 92 -1.88 2.11 -9.64
C ASN A 92 -3.28 2.61 -9.98
N TYR A 93 -3.47 3.91 -10.11
CA TYR A 93 -4.74 4.51 -10.48
C TYR A 93 -4.59 5.27 -11.79
N SER A 94 -5.39 4.93 -12.79
CA SER A 94 -5.35 5.54 -14.12
C SER A 94 -6.71 5.43 -14.78
N ASP A 95 -7.16 6.52 -15.38
CA ASP A 95 -8.43 6.59 -16.13
C ASP A 95 -9.64 6.06 -15.35
N GLY A 96 -9.71 6.38 -14.06
CA GLY A 96 -10.80 5.96 -13.19
C GLY A 96 -10.72 4.51 -12.74
N LYS A 97 -9.63 3.81 -13.03
CA LYS A 97 -9.42 2.40 -12.65
C LYS A 97 -8.30 2.26 -11.63
N PHE A 98 -8.54 1.36 -10.66
CA PHE A 98 -7.54 0.91 -9.70
C PHE A 98 -6.94 -0.41 -10.18
N TYR A 99 -5.61 -0.51 -10.15
CA TYR A 99 -4.89 -1.73 -10.43
C TYR A 99 -4.28 -2.27 -9.15
N GLU A 100 -4.19 -3.60 -9.02
CA GLU A 100 -3.61 -4.25 -7.85
C GLU A 100 -2.12 -4.01 -7.70
N ALA A 101 -1.45 -3.73 -8.81
CA ALA A 101 -0.02 -3.51 -8.84
C ALA A 101 0.35 -2.52 -9.93
N LEU A 102 1.50 -1.90 -9.75
CA LEU A 102 2.15 -1.12 -10.79
C LEU A 102 3.54 -1.68 -11.08
N ILE A 103 4.00 -1.47 -12.30
CA ILE A 103 5.37 -1.79 -12.71
C ILE A 103 6.01 -0.49 -13.18
N PHE A 104 7.19 -0.20 -12.65
CA PHE A 104 7.93 1.01 -12.95
C PHE A 104 9.32 0.67 -13.44
N GLN A 105 9.62 1.07 -14.69
CA GLN A 105 10.96 0.94 -15.27
C GLN A 105 11.77 2.16 -14.86
N CYS A 106 12.77 1.97 -14.00
CA CYS A 106 13.63 3.06 -13.54
C CYS A 106 14.63 3.46 -14.61
N SER A 107 14.61 4.73 -15.01
CA SER A 107 15.52 5.28 -16.02
C SER A 107 16.63 6.14 -15.44
N ALA A 108 16.57 6.47 -14.15
CA ALA A 108 17.56 7.30 -13.49
C ALA A 108 17.67 6.88 -12.02
N THR A 109 18.89 6.53 -11.60
CA THR A 109 19.16 6.22 -10.19
C THR A 109 18.92 7.46 -9.33
N GLY A 110 18.20 7.29 -8.23
CA GLY A 110 17.92 8.37 -7.30
C GLY A 110 16.93 7.99 -6.22
N ILE A 111 16.53 8.97 -5.42
CA ILE A 111 15.51 8.81 -4.40
C ILE A 111 14.13 8.97 -5.05
N TYR A 112 13.28 7.98 -4.80
CA TYR A 112 11.88 8.01 -5.22
C TYR A 112 11.00 7.97 -3.98
N TYR A 113 9.82 8.60 -4.09
CA TYR A 113 8.85 8.65 -3.00
C TYR A 113 7.65 7.79 -3.35
N LEU A 114 7.33 6.87 -2.45
CA LEU A 114 6.17 6.00 -2.56
C LEU A 114 5.07 6.60 -1.69
N THR A 115 4.07 7.18 -2.32
CA THR A 115 3.02 7.92 -1.62
C THR A 115 1.71 7.17 -1.71
N PHE A 116 1.13 6.87 -0.56
CA PHE A 116 -0.16 6.17 -0.45
C PHE A 116 -1.23 7.17 -0.04
N THR A 117 -2.32 7.20 -0.80
CA THR A 117 -3.49 8.04 -0.52
C THR A 117 -4.76 7.22 -0.61
N PHE A 118 -5.85 7.76 -0.09
CA PHE A 118 -7.13 7.09 -0.02
C PHE A 118 -8.16 7.90 -0.82
N ASN A 119 -8.67 7.34 -1.91
CA ASN A 119 -9.65 8.01 -2.76
C ASN A 119 -11.03 7.39 -2.54
N GLY A 120 -11.80 7.98 -1.63
CA GLY A 120 -13.14 7.50 -1.30
C GLY A 120 -13.16 6.11 -0.66
N SER A 121 -12.01 5.62 -0.23
CA SER A 121 -11.92 4.33 0.45
C SER A 121 -12.45 4.43 1.87
N GLU A 122 -13.26 3.45 2.27
CA GLU A 122 -13.65 3.26 3.67
C GLU A 122 -12.61 2.41 4.41
N ASN A 123 -11.71 1.77 3.66
CA ASN A 123 -10.65 0.95 4.21
C ASN A 123 -9.35 1.76 4.21
N PHE A 124 -8.84 2.03 5.40
CA PHE A 124 -7.61 2.79 5.62
C PHE A 124 -6.44 1.91 6.03
N CYS A 125 -6.52 0.61 5.75
CA CYS A 125 -5.55 -0.37 6.20
C CYS A 125 -5.10 -1.25 5.04
N GLY A 126 -3.79 -1.37 4.84
CA GLY A 126 -3.23 -2.21 3.82
C GLY A 126 -1.74 -2.43 3.99
N SER A 127 -1.19 -3.29 3.15
CA SER A 127 0.25 -3.48 2.98
C SER A 127 0.61 -3.34 1.52
N SER A 128 1.84 -2.94 1.28
CA SER A 128 2.41 -2.86 -0.05
C SER A 128 3.75 -3.58 -0.06
N VAL A 129 4.03 -4.33 -1.10
CA VAL A 129 5.30 -5.02 -1.27
C VAL A 129 6.02 -4.44 -2.47
N LEU A 130 7.28 -4.06 -2.24
CA LEU A 130 8.19 -3.64 -3.29
C LEU A 130 9.07 -4.81 -3.69
N ALA A 131 9.17 -5.04 -4.99
CA ALA A 131 10.01 -6.08 -5.58
C ALA A 131 10.71 -5.53 -6.81
N PHE A 132 11.71 -6.24 -7.29
CA PHE A 132 12.49 -5.81 -8.45
C PHE A 132 12.81 -6.96 -9.38
N LYS A 133 13.16 -6.59 -10.60
CA LYS A 133 13.60 -7.50 -11.66
C LYS A 133 14.57 -6.75 -12.56
N LYS A 134 15.69 -7.36 -12.85
CA LYS A 134 16.64 -6.83 -13.83
C LYS A 134 16.38 -7.35 -15.22
#